data_012f93e910072c7801fba5f1f9143d58
#
_entry.id   012f93e910072c7801fba5f1f9143d58
#
_cell.length_a   1.000
_cell.length_b   1.000
_cell.length_c   1.000
_cell.angle_alpha   90.00
_cell.angle_beta   90.00
_cell.angle_gamma   90.00
#
_symmetry.space_group_name_H-M   'P 1'
#
loop_
_entity.id
_entity.type
_entity.pdbx_description
1 polymer ?
#
loop_
_entity_poly.entity_id
_entity_poly.type
_entity_poly.pdbx_seq_one_letter_code
_entity_poly.pdbx_strand_id
1 'polypeptide(L)'
;SITKEGTITAYGMIPVAGDSLTDILVQHCLVEFEVAEQIKRKCRTQETIEYEDIMGLPQTIKASEVLELLDPEIERMTQLVSDTIKELNGDKPVSAVFVVGGGGMVPGYTEKLAEKLGIVKERVAIRGQEVMQTITFELENARKDAMMVTPIGICLSYYVQSNNFIFVE
;
A
#
# COMPACT_ATOMS: atom_id res chain seq x y z
N SER A 1 11.05 10.55 -5.19
CA SER A 1 10.68 11.45 -6.29
C SER A 1 11.40 11.02 -7.57
N ILE A 2 10.70 11.06 -8.68
CA ILE A 2 11.21 10.59 -9.98
C ILE A 2 10.81 11.62 -11.04
N THR A 3 11.74 11.94 -11.96
CA THR A 3 11.45 12.77 -13.15
C THR A 3 10.61 12.03 -14.19
N LYS A 4 10.09 12.72 -15.20
CA LYS A 4 9.38 12.10 -16.32
C LYS A 4 10.25 11.11 -17.09
N GLU A 5 11.55 11.34 -17.13
CA GLU A 5 12.56 10.51 -17.79
C GLU A 5 12.98 9.29 -16.94
N GLY A 6 12.38 9.11 -15.75
CA GLY A 6 12.66 7.99 -14.87
C GLY A 6 13.87 8.18 -13.94
N THR A 7 14.48 9.35 -13.90
CA THR A 7 15.61 9.63 -13.01
C THR A 7 15.11 9.85 -11.58
N ILE A 8 15.69 9.12 -10.62
CA ILE A 8 15.42 9.32 -9.20
C ILE A 8 16.09 10.62 -8.75
N THR A 9 15.30 11.55 -8.23
CA THR A 9 15.77 12.87 -7.75
C THR A 9 15.91 12.93 -6.24
N ALA A 10 15.05 12.23 -5.52
CA ALA A 10 15.09 12.16 -4.06
C ALA A 10 14.36 10.92 -3.58
N TYR A 11 14.73 10.44 -2.40
CA TYR A 11 14.00 9.42 -1.66
C TYR A 11 13.97 9.78 -0.18
N GLY A 12 12.93 9.34 0.49
CA GLY A 12 12.75 9.49 1.93
C GLY A 12 12.13 8.24 2.52
N MET A 13 12.15 8.15 3.83
CA MET A 13 11.55 7.07 4.58
C MET A 13 10.76 7.65 5.75
N ILE A 14 9.59 7.08 6.01
CA ILE A 14 8.80 7.35 7.22
C ILE A 14 8.67 6.03 8.00
N PRO A 15 8.71 6.06 9.33
CA PRO A 15 8.63 4.85 10.16
C PRO A 15 7.17 4.41 10.39
N VAL A 16 6.36 4.38 9.33
CA VAL A 16 4.95 4.00 9.37
C VAL A 16 4.60 3.22 8.12
N ALA A 17 3.92 2.10 8.28
CA ALA A 17 3.51 1.23 7.20
C ALA A 17 2.10 0.65 7.45
N GLY A 18 1.64 -0.22 6.55
CA GLY A 18 0.34 -0.89 6.68
C GLY A 18 0.16 -1.70 7.96
N ASP A 19 1.25 -2.10 8.61
CA ASP A 19 1.23 -2.85 9.85
C ASP A 19 0.64 -2.04 11.02
N SER A 20 0.87 -0.72 11.05
CA SER A 20 0.24 0.17 12.05
C SER A 20 -1.29 0.09 12.02
N LEU A 21 -1.87 -0.06 10.83
CA LEU A 21 -3.32 -0.25 10.66
C LEU A 21 -3.76 -1.63 11.14
N THR A 22 -2.94 -2.65 10.93
CA THR A 22 -3.23 -4.01 11.37
C THR A 22 -3.19 -4.11 12.89
N ASP A 23 -2.22 -3.47 13.54
CA ASP A 23 -2.09 -3.45 15.00
C ASP A 23 -3.32 -2.84 15.69
N ILE A 24 -3.97 -1.84 15.10
CA ILE A 24 -5.23 -1.29 15.61
C ILE A 24 -6.31 -2.37 15.63
N LEU A 25 -6.41 -3.16 14.57
CA LEU A 25 -7.41 -4.24 14.49
C LEU A 25 -7.05 -5.42 15.39
N VAL A 26 -5.77 -5.75 15.56
CA VAL A 26 -5.31 -6.74 16.54
C VAL A 26 -5.85 -6.40 17.95
N GLN A 27 -5.68 -5.14 18.35
CA GLN A 27 -6.08 -4.67 19.66
C GLN A 27 -7.61 -4.57 19.81
N HIS A 28 -8.30 -4.07 18.79
CA HIS A 28 -9.74 -3.84 18.85
C HIS A 28 -10.53 -5.15 18.73
N CYS A 29 -10.15 -6.02 17.79
CA CYS A 29 -10.87 -7.27 17.55
C CYS A 29 -10.37 -8.43 18.42
N LEU A 30 -9.30 -8.23 19.20
CA LEU A 30 -8.65 -9.27 20.02
C LEU A 30 -8.29 -10.50 19.19
N VAL A 31 -7.55 -10.30 18.10
CA VAL A 31 -7.17 -11.33 17.14
C VAL A 31 -5.67 -11.39 16.92
N GLU A 32 -5.18 -12.48 16.35
CA GLU A 32 -3.82 -12.58 15.85
C GLU A 32 -3.61 -11.68 14.63
N PHE A 33 -2.36 -11.28 14.39
CA PHE A 33 -1.99 -10.35 13.31
C PHE A 33 -2.50 -10.79 11.92
N GLU A 34 -2.40 -12.07 11.61
CA GLU A 34 -2.87 -12.62 10.33
C GLU A 34 -4.39 -12.48 10.15
N VAL A 35 -5.16 -12.68 11.21
CA VAL A 35 -6.62 -12.50 11.19
C VAL A 35 -6.96 -11.02 11.02
N ALA A 36 -6.28 -10.12 11.72
CA ALA A 36 -6.42 -8.66 11.55
C ALA A 36 -6.12 -8.22 10.11
N GLU A 37 -5.05 -8.77 9.49
CA GLU A 37 -4.74 -8.54 8.08
C GLU A 37 -5.88 -9.00 7.15
N GLN A 38 -6.52 -10.12 7.45
CA GLN A 38 -7.65 -10.60 6.69
C GLN A 38 -8.87 -9.68 6.86
N ILE A 39 -9.17 -9.21 8.08
CA ILE A 39 -10.24 -8.24 8.34
C ILE A 39 -9.99 -6.96 7.53
N LYS A 40 -8.79 -6.39 7.63
CA LYS A 40 -8.38 -5.21 6.87
C LYS A 40 -8.55 -5.36 5.35
N ARG A 41 -8.28 -6.54 4.81
CA ARG A 41 -8.47 -6.82 3.37
C ARG A 41 -9.93 -7.00 3.00
N LYS A 42 -10.69 -7.73 3.81
CA LYS A 42 -12.10 -8.03 3.55
C LYS A 42 -12.99 -6.79 3.61
N CYS A 43 -12.64 -5.77 4.42
CA CYS A 43 -13.42 -4.53 4.51
C CYS A 43 -13.53 -3.76 3.18
N ARG A 44 -12.74 -4.11 2.18
CA ARG A 44 -12.80 -3.53 0.83
C ARG A 44 -13.88 -4.15 -0.06
N THR A 45 -14.30 -5.37 0.23
CA THR A 45 -15.17 -6.17 -0.65
C THR A 45 -16.40 -6.76 0.07
N GLN A 46 -16.41 -6.73 1.39
CA GLN A 46 -17.48 -7.29 2.19
C GLN A 46 -18.05 -6.21 3.11
N GLU A 47 -19.36 -6.18 3.26
CA GLU A 47 -20.04 -5.26 4.16
C GLU A 47 -19.92 -5.70 5.63
N THR A 48 -19.97 -7.02 5.87
CA THR A 48 -19.81 -7.64 7.18
C THR A 48 -18.74 -8.70 7.10
N ILE A 49 -17.84 -8.71 8.08
CA ILE A 49 -16.68 -9.60 8.14
C ILE A 49 -16.84 -10.50 9.35
N GLU A 50 -16.86 -11.80 9.09
CA GLU A 50 -16.85 -12.83 10.14
C GLU A 50 -15.39 -13.23 10.41
N TYR A 51 -15.08 -13.40 11.71
CA TYR A 51 -13.77 -13.84 12.20
C TYR A 51 -13.92 -14.57 13.54
N GLU A 52 -12.85 -15.23 13.95
CA GLU A 52 -12.73 -15.81 15.31
C GLU A 52 -11.74 -14.97 16.10
N ASP A 53 -12.10 -14.64 17.35
CA ASP A 53 -11.20 -13.95 18.25
C ASP A 53 -10.14 -14.92 18.84
N ILE A 54 -9.20 -14.38 19.62
CA ILE A 54 -8.11 -15.16 20.23
C ILE A 54 -8.60 -16.28 21.13
N MET A 55 -9.86 -16.25 21.57
CA MET A 55 -10.49 -17.30 22.37
C MET A 55 -11.20 -18.35 21.50
N GLY A 56 -11.18 -18.20 20.18
CA GLY A 56 -11.90 -19.06 19.24
C GLY A 56 -13.40 -18.80 19.20
N LEU A 57 -13.85 -17.64 19.66
CA LEU A 57 -15.27 -17.27 19.64
C LEU A 57 -15.61 -16.58 18.32
N PRO A 58 -16.71 -16.95 17.65
CA PRO A 58 -17.14 -16.32 16.43
C PRO A 58 -17.61 -14.88 16.69
N GLN A 59 -17.06 -13.95 15.91
CA GLN A 59 -17.35 -12.53 15.98
C GLN A 59 -17.68 -11.99 14.60
N THR A 60 -18.31 -10.81 14.56
CA THR A 60 -18.60 -10.08 13.34
C THR A 60 -18.29 -8.61 13.51
N ILE A 61 -17.77 -7.97 12.46
CA ILE A 61 -17.55 -6.53 12.43
C ILE A 61 -18.00 -5.98 11.07
N LYS A 62 -18.58 -4.78 11.06
CA LYS A 62 -18.95 -4.11 9.81
C LYS A 62 -17.71 -3.45 9.18
N ALA A 63 -17.67 -3.44 7.85
CA ALA A 63 -16.61 -2.74 7.12
C ALA A 63 -16.55 -1.24 7.46
N SER A 64 -17.70 -0.59 7.65
CA SER A 64 -17.76 0.82 8.08
C SER A 64 -17.08 1.04 9.43
N GLU A 65 -17.28 0.14 10.39
CA GLU A 65 -16.65 0.19 11.70
C GLU A 65 -15.14 0.00 11.60
N VAL A 66 -14.67 -0.95 10.78
CA VAL A 66 -13.25 -1.12 10.50
C VAL A 66 -12.66 0.17 9.94
N LEU A 67 -13.31 0.80 8.96
CA LEU A 67 -12.82 2.04 8.36
C LEU A 67 -12.80 3.21 9.35
N GLU A 68 -13.81 3.34 10.21
CA GLU A 68 -13.84 4.36 11.26
C GLU A 68 -12.69 4.17 12.27
N LEU A 69 -12.38 2.94 12.64
CA LEU A 69 -11.27 2.62 13.53
C LEU A 69 -9.90 2.97 12.89
N LEU A 70 -9.76 2.74 11.60
CA LEU A 70 -8.51 2.98 10.89
C LEU A 70 -8.33 4.46 10.47
N ASP A 71 -9.40 5.23 10.40
CA ASP A 71 -9.40 6.61 9.87
C ASP A 71 -8.36 7.54 10.52
N PRO A 72 -8.22 7.59 11.87
CA PRO A 72 -7.21 8.44 12.51
C PRO A 72 -5.78 8.09 12.13
N GLU A 73 -5.48 6.80 11.97
CA GLU A 73 -4.15 6.36 11.58
C GLU A 73 -3.87 6.61 10.10
N ILE A 74 -4.87 6.43 9.23
CA ILE A 74 -4.77 6.80 7.81
C ILE A 74 -4.52 8.30 7.69
N GLU A 75 -5.20 9.11 8.49
CA GLU A 75 -5.00 10.56 8.56
C GLU A 75 -3.55 10.92 8.95
N ARG A 76 -3.03 10.28 10.00
CA ARG A 76 -1.65 10.45 10.45
C ARG A 76 -0.64 10.01 9.41
N MET A 77 -0.83 8.84 8.81
CA MET A 77 0.04 8.31 7.76
C MET A 77 0.09 9.22 6.54
N THR A 78 -1.06 9.64 6.05
CA THR A 78 -1.16 10.51 4.86
C THR A 78 -0.58 11.89 5.12
N GLN A 79 -0.66 12.41 6.35
CA GLN A 79 0.01 13.64 6.74
C GLN A 79 1.53 13.49 6.67
N LEU A 80 2.10 12.47 7.30
CA LEU A 80 3.55 12.22 7.27
C LEU A 80 4.07 12.03 5.84
N VAL A 81 3.35 11.28 5.02
CA VAL A 81 3.71 11.09 3.61
C VAL A 81 3.67 12.41 2.85
N SER A 82 2.61 13.21 3.03
CA SER A 82 2.46 14.51 2.37
C SER A 82 3.59 15.46 2.76
N ASP A 83 3.92 15.55 4.04
CA ASP A 83 4.96 16.43 4.54
C ASP A 83 6.35 16.02 4.00
N THR A 84 6.65 14.72 4.00
CA THR A 84 7.87 14.19 3.41
C THR A 84 7.96 14.46 1.90
N ILE A 85 6.84 14.30 1.17
CA ILE A 85 6.82 14.59 -0.27
C ILE A 85 7.08 16.08 -0.53
N LYS A 86 6.46 16.98 0.25
CA LYS A 86 6.65 18.43 0.12
C LYS A 86 8.12 18.80 0.42
N GLU A 87 8.67 18.30 1.51
CA GLU A 87 10.08 18.54 1.87
C GLU A 87 11.02 18.08 0.75
N LEU A 88 10.89 16.83 0.27
CA LEU A 88 11.73 16.28 -0.78
C LEU A 88 11.59 16.98 -2.14
N ASN A 89 10.45 17.64 -2.38
CA ASN A 89 10.17 18.35 -3.63
C ASN A 89 10.42 19.86 -3.52
N GLY A 90 10.92 20.35 -2.38
CA GLY A 90 11.19 21.77 -2.13
C GLY A 90 9.91 22.60 -2.21
N ASP A 91 8.82 22.11 -1.63
CA ASP A 91 7.46 22.70 -1.63
C ASP A 91 6.86 22.94 -3.02
N LYS A 92 7.46 22.40 -4.07
CA LYS A 92 6.89 22.44 -5.41
C LYS A 92 5.75 21.41 -5.54
N PRO A 93 4.68 21.74 -6.30
CA PRO A 93 3.60 20.78 -6.51
C PRO A 93 4.10 19.55 -7.28
N VAL A 94 3.67 18.38 -6.84
CA VAL A 94 3.94 17.12 -7.55
C VAL A 94 2.92 16.92 -8.68
N SER A 95 3.35 16.32 -9.78
CA SER A 95 2.46 16.08 -10.93
C SER A 95 1.50 14.92 -10.69
N ALA A 96 1.99 13.86 -10.05
CA ALA A 96 1.23 12.67 -9.69
C ALA A 96 1.95 11.88 -8.60
N VAL A 97 1.21 11.04 -7.88
CA VAL A 97 1.72 10.10 -6.89
C VAL A 97 1.26 8.70 -7.25
N PHE A 98 2.20 7.77 -7.32
CA PHE A 98 1.90 6.36 -7.54
C PHE A 98 2.10 5.61 -6.24
N VAL A 99 1.02 5.03 -5.74
CA VAL A 99 1.00 4.25 -4.50
C VAL A 99 1.13 2.78 -4.87
N VAL A 100 2.07 2.08 -4.24
CA VAL A 100 2.27 0.65 -4.39
C VAL A 100 2.31 -0.02 -3.02
N GLY A 101 2.02 -1.33 -2.98
CA GLY A 101 1.98 -2.09 -1.73
C GLY A 101 0.60 -2.10 -1.06
N GLY A 102 0.49 -2.90 0.01
CA GLY A 102 -0.80 -3.21 0.64
C GLY A 102 -1.41 -2.08 1.45
N GLY A 103 -0.58 -1.29 2.14
CA GLY A 103 -1.06 -0.22 3.03
C GLY A 103 -1.86 0.88 2.31
N GLY A 104 -1.42 1.27 1.12
CA GLY A 104 -2.12 2.27 0.31
C GLY A 104 -3.42 1.80 -0.33
N MET A 105 -3.74 0.51 -0.20
CA MET A 105 -4.99 -0.06 -0.73
C MET A 105 -6.18 0.08 0.21
N VAL A 106 -5.98 0.57 1.43
CA VAL A 106 -7.08 0.81 2.37
C VAL A 106 -7.96 1.94 1.84
N PRO A 107 -9.30 1.78 1.84
CA PRO A 107 -10.22 2.83 1.39
C PRO A 107 -9.97 4.17 2.11
N GLY A 108 -10.03 5.27 1.37
CA GLY A 108 -9.79 6.61 1.90
C GLY A 108 -8.34 7.08 1.89
N TYR A 109 -7.36 6.19 1.75
CA TYR A 109 -5.94 6.55 1.78
C TYR A 109 -5.55 7.51 0.64
N THR A 110 -5.89 7.15 -0.59
CA THR A 110 -5.53 7.94 -1.78
C THR A 110 -6.24 9.29 -1.82
N GLU A 111 -7.49 9.32 -1.37
CA GLU A 111 -8.30 10.55 -1.26
C GLU A 111 -7.68 11.53 -0.27
N LYS A 112 -7.38 11.07 0.94
CA LYS A 112 -6.75 11.89 1.98
C LYS A 112 -5.37 12.38 1.56
N LEU A 113 -4.58 11.52 0.92
CA LEU A 113 -3.26 11.92 0.43
C LEU A 113 -3.37 13.00 -0.67
N ALA A 114 -4.31 12.88 -1.59
CA ALA A 114 -4.56 13.88 -2.62
C ALA A 114 -4.95 15.23 -2.01
N GLU A 115 -5.86 15.21 -1.04
CA GLU A 115 -6.29 16.42 -0.31
C GLU A 115 -5.11 17.14 0.36
N LYS A 116 -4.27 16.38 1.11
CA LYS A 116 -3.10 16.93 1.81
C LYS A 116 -2.02 17.47 0.88
N LEU A 117 -1.90 16.90 -0.30
CA LEU A 117 -0.97 17.38 -1.33
C LEU A 117 -1.57 18.54 -2.17
N GLY A 118 -2.86 18.82 -2.05
CA GLY A 118 -3.54 19.85 -2.84
C GLY A 118 -3.62 19.50 -4.33
N ILE A 119 -3.69 18.21 -4.68
CA ILE A 119 -3.82 17.75 -6.06
C ILE A 119 -5.14 17.00 -6.26
N VAL A 120 -5.59 16.90 -7.51
CA VAL A 120 -6.82 16.17 -7.82
C VAL A 120 -6.64 14.68 -7.56
N LYS A 121 -7.70 14.02 -7.08
CA LYS A 121 -7.71 12.60 -6.67
C LYS A 121 -7.17 11.67 -7.76
N GLU A 122 -7.48 11.93 -9.01
CA GLU A 122 -7.07 11.14 -10.17
C GLU A 122 -5.55 11.14 -10.39
N ARG A 123 -4.83 12.03 -9.72
CA ARG A 123 -3.36 12.10 -9.74
C ARG A 123 -2.68 11.30 -8.62
N VAL A 124 -3.46 10.72 -7.71
CA VAL A 124 -2.98 9.75 -6.72
C VAL A 124 -3.55 8.38 -7.07
N ALA A 125 -2.75 7.54 -7.68
CA ALA A 125 -3.20 6.28 -8.23
C ALA A 125 -2.49 5.09 -7.59
N ILE A 126 -3.25 4.05 -7.24
CA ILE A 126 -2.69 2.75 -6.89
C ILE A 126 -2.23 2.08 -8.19
N ARG A 127 -0.94 1.72 -8.24
CA ARG A 127 -0.32 1.11 -9.41
C ARG A 127 0.15 -0.31 -9.09
N GLY A 128 0.23 -1.14 -10.13
CA GLY A 128 0.74 -2.49 -10.01
C GLY A 128 0.16 -3.48 -11.01
N GLN A 129 -1.05 -3.28 -11.48
CA GLN A 129 -1.68 -4.20 -12.44
C GLN A 129 -0.94 -4.25 -13.78
N GLU A 130 -0.41 -3.13 -14.24
CA GLU A 130 0.34 -3.05 -15.48
C GLU A 130 1.65 -3.86 -15.43
N VAL A 131 2.30 -3.91 -14.26
CA VAL A 131 3.49 -4.75 -14.06
C VAL A 131 3.12 -6.23 -14.03
N MET A 132 1.97 -6.56 -13.42
CA MET A 132 1.49 -7.93 -13.33
C MET A 132 1.11 -8.53 -14.68
N GLN A 133 0.67 -7.71 -15.63
CA GLN A 133 0.30 -8.16 -16.98
C GLN A 133 1.51 -8.64 -17.82
N THR A 134 2.70 -8.18 -17.49
CA THR A 134 3.95 -8.55 -18.20
C THR A 134 4.60 -9.82 -17.66
N ILE A 135 4.04 -10.41 -16.58
CA ILE A 135 4.62 -11.56 -15.89
C ILE A 135 3.68 -12.75 -15.95
N THR A 136 4.23 -13.91 -16.30
CA THR A 136 3.52 -15.18 -16.22
C THR A 136 3.80 -15.82 -14.86
N PHE A 137 2.73 -16.12 -14.13
CA PHE A 137 2.80 -16.83 -12.87
C PHE A 137 2.54 -18.32 -13.12
N GLU A 138 3.41 -19.19 -12.65
CA GLU A 138 3.22 -20.63 -12.75
C GLU A 138 2.11 -21.15 -11.82
N LEU A 139 1.85 -20.44 -10.72
CA LEU A 139 0.77 -20.78 -9.79
C LEU A 139 -0.52 -20.10 -10.22
N GLU A 140 -1.58 -20.86 -10.47
CA GLU A 140 -2.89 -20.36 -10.88
C GLU A 140 -3.51 -19.40 -9.85
N ASN A 141 -3.25 -19.62 -8.56
CA ASN A 141 -3.75 -18.82 -7.44
C ASN A 141 -2.79 -17.71 -6.99
N ALA A 142 -1.75 -17.38 -7.79
CA ALA A 142 -0.84 -16.32 -7.45
C ALA A 142 -1.55 -14.97 -7.37
N ARG A 143 -1.24 -14.19 -6.33
CA ARG A 143 -1.77 -12.84 -6.18
C ARG A 143 -1.23 -11.93 -7.27
N LYS A 144 -2.15 -11.20 -7.93
CA LYS A 144 -1.83 -10.25 -9.01
C LYS A 144 -2.31 -8.85 -8.63
N ASP A 145 -1.87 -8.34 -7.48
CA ASP A 145 -2.27 -7.04 -6.97
C ASP A 145 -1.06 -6.14 -6.63
N ALA A 146 -1.33 -4.92 -6.20
CA ALA A 146 -0.30 -3.93 -5.88
C ALA A 146 0.70 -4.38 -4.81
N MET A 147 0.38 -5.40 -4.01
CA MET A 147 1.30 -5.96 -3.01
C MET A 147 2.49 -6.68 -3.63
N MET A 148 2.33 -7.21 -4.86
CA MET A 148 3.38 -7.95 -5.56
C MET A 148 4.36 -7.05 -6.32
N VAL A 149 4.10 -5.75 -6.42
CA VAL A 149 4.95 -4.82 -7.20
C VAL A 149 6.38 -4.78 -6.67
N THR A 150 6.54 -4.67 -5.36
CA THR A 150 7.89 -4.60 -4.76
C THR A 150 8.66 -5.90 -4.89
N PRO A 151 8.13 -7.09 -4.52
CA PRO A 151 8.82 -8.36 -4.74
C PRO A 151 9.20 -8.59 -6.19
N ILE A 152 8.28 -8.31 -7.11
CA ILE A 152 8.54 -8.48 -8.55
C ILE A 152 9.57 -7.49 -9.06
N GLY A 153 9.51 -6.23 -8.61
CA GLY A 153 10.50 -5.21 -8.95
C GLY A 153 11.91 -5.61 -8.52
N ILE A 154 12.06 -6.22 -7.34
CA ILE A 154 13.35 -6.74 -6.86
C ILE A 154 13.83 -7.88 -7.77
N CYS A 155 12.97 -8.84 -8.10
CA CYS A 155 13.31 -9.95 -8.99
C CYS A 155 13.74 -9.47 -10.38
N LEU A 156 12.98 -8.53 -10.97
CA LEU A 156 13.31 -7.94 -12.27
C LEU A 156 14.62 -7.18 -12.23
N SER A 157 14.87 -6.40 -11.19
CA SER A 157 16.14 -5.66 -11.03
C SER A 157 17.34 -6.62 -10.96
N TYR A 158 17.20 -7.71 -10.20
CA TYR A 158 18.23 -8.74 -10.12
C TYR A 158 18.47 -9.43 -11.49
N TYR A 159 17.39 -9.77 -12.20
CA TYR A 159 17.48 -10.40 -13.51
C TYR A 159 18.16 -9.49 -14.54
N VAL A 160 17.80 -8.22 -14.60
CA VAL A 160 18.40 -7.24 -15.50
C VAL A 160 19.90 -7.05 -15.17
N GLN A 161 20.26 -6.92 -13.91
CA GLN A 161 21.65 -6.80 -13.49
C GLN A 161 22.45 -8.06 -13.82
N SER A 162 21.91 -9.25 -13.58
CA SER A 162 22.59 -10.51 -13.87
C SER A 162 22.83 -10.70 -15.37
N ASN A 163 21.90 -10.31 -16.21
CA ASN A 163 22.06 -10.39 -17.67
C ASN A 163 23.02 -9.34 -18.23
N ASN A 164 23.20 -8.21 -17.58
CA ASN A 164 24.21 -7.21 -17.97
C ASN A 164 25.65 -7.65 -17.63
N PHE A 165 25.83 -8.61 -16.71
CA PHE A 165 27.16 -9.19 -16.43
C PHE A 165 27.61 -10.27 -17.44
N ILE A 166 26.74 -10.72 -18.32
CA ILE A 166 27.05 -11.76 -19.33
C ILE A 166 27.70 -11.17 -20.60
N PHE A 167 27.77 -9.85 -20.74
CA PHE A 167 28.33 -9.17 -21.89
C PHE A 167 29.68 -8.43 -21.63
N VAL A 168 30.52 -9.00 -20.77
CA VAL A 168 31.91 -8.57 -20.65
C VAL A 168 32.78 -9.79 -20.90
N GLU A 169 32.89 -10.18 -22.16
CA GLU A 169 34.07 -10.85 -22.73
C GLU A 169 34.84 -9.87 -23.62
#